data_9705cdeef898fb9bf96d9e649f17c21e
#
_entry.id   9705cdeef898fb9bf96d9e649f17c21e
#
_cell.length_a   1.000
_cell.length_b   1.000
_cell.length_c   1.000
_cell.angle_alpha   90.00
_cell.angle_beta   90.00
_cell.angle_gamma   90.00
#
_symmetry.space_group_name_H-M   'P 1'
#
loop_
_entity.id
_entity.type
_entity.pdbx_description
1 polymer ?
#
loop_
_entity_poly.entity_id
_entity_poly.type
_entity_poly.pdbx_seq_one_letter_code
_entity_poly.pdbx_strand_id
1 'polypeptide(L)'
;MQNNTLSRPGLSLSGTALKRIACLSMLLDHIGASLLENGLFKQESFWPGGVQLDDVLRLAGRLAFPIYCFLLVEGFLHTHDFKKYALRMLGFALISEWPFDWAFFSGVYWGHQNVYFTLLLGLLAMKALDTYRTPEGVPVLKGIFGEIGRAHV
;
A
#
# COMPACT_ATOMS: atom_id res chain seq x y z
N MET A 1 -24.13 -41.76 -2.14
CA MET A 1 -23.13 -41.04 -2.94
C MET A 1 -22.65 -39.83 -2.15
N GLN A 2 -21.50 -39.92 -1.50
CA GLN A 2 -20.90 -38.83 -0.74
C GLN A 2 -20.09 -37.98 -1.72
N ASN A 3 -20.54 -36.75 -1.93
CA ASN A 3 -19.77 -35.75 -2.68
C ASN A 3 -18.63 -35.26 -1.78
N ASN A 4 -17.44 -35.82 -1.95
CA ASN A 4 -16.18 -35.29 -1.42
C ASN A 4 -15.81 -34.05 -2.22
N THR A 5 -16.28 -32.88 -1.81
CA THR A 5 -15.74 -31.61 -2.24
C THR A 5 -14.37 -31.45 -1.60
N LEU A 6 -13.33 -31.76 -2.38
CA LEU A 6 -11.95 -31.44 -2.01
C LEU A 6 -11.85 -29.91 -1.86
N SER A 7 -11.94 -29.42 -0.65
CA SER A 7 -11.59 -28.05 -0.32
C SER A 7 -10.09 -27.89 -0.58
N ARG A 8 -9.74 -27.25 -1.69
CA ARG A 8 -8.36 -26.84 -1.94
C ARG A 8 -7.96 -25.90 -0.80
N PRO A 9 -6.84 -26.14 -0.12
CA PRO A 9 -6.33 -25.17 0.85
C PRO A 9 -5.94 -23.91 0.05
N GLY A 10 -6.84 -22.94 -0.02
CA GLY A 10 -6.51 -21.61 -0.53
C GLY A 10 -5.47 -21.03 0.41
N LEU A 11 -4.36 -20.51 -0.12
CA LEU A 11 -3.41 -19.68 0.64
C LEU A 11 -4.16 -18.42 1.11
N SER A 12 -4.81 -18.50 2.26
CA SER A 12 -5.41 -17.33 2.90
C SER A 12 -4.30 -16.55 3.60
N LEU A 13 -3.77 -15.54 2.93
CA LEU A 13 -2.84 -14.61 3.56
C LEU A 13 -3.62 -13.77 4.58
N SER A 14 -3.23 -13.86 5.85
CA SER A 14 -3.83 -13.02 6.89
C SER A 14 -3.50 -11.54 6.64
N GLY A 15 -4.38 -10.62 7.04
CA GLY A 15 -4.13 -9.18 6.93
C GLY A 15 -2.82 -8.74 7.60
N THR A 16 -2.39 -9.46 8.66
CA THR A 16 -1.10 -9.25 9.31
C THR A 16 0.07 -9.66 8.42
N ALA A 17 -0.05 -10.78 7.69
CA ALA A 17 0.98 -11.22 6.75
C ALA A 17 1.12 -10.21 5.60
N LEU A 18 0.01 -9.74 5.03
CA LEU A 18 0.01 -8.70 3.99
C LEU A 18 0.69 -7.41 4.46
N LYS A 19 0.41 -6.95 5.69
CA LYS A 19 1.06 -5.77 6.27
C LYS A 19 2.57 -5.95 6.37
N ARG A 20 3.04 -7.12 6.84
CA ARG A 20 4.48 -7.42 6.93
C ARG A 20 5.14 -7.45 5.55
N ILE A 21 4.51 -8.08 4.57
CA ILE A 21 5.00 -8.12 3.18
C ILE A 21 5.11 -6.70 2.63
N ALA A 22 4.07 -5.88 2.78
CA ALA A 22 4.08 -4.50 2.32
C ALA A 22 5.18 -3.65 2.99
N CYS A 23 5.37 -3.78 4.32
CA CYS A 23 6.43 -3.08 5.04
C CYS A 23 7.83 -3.50 4.57
N LEU A 24 8.07 -4.81 4.39
CA LEU A 24 9.36 -5.31 3.88
C LEU A 24 9.62 -4.84 2.46
N SER A 25 8.60 -4.92 1.60
CA SER A 25 8.67 -4.44 0.22
C SER A 25 9.00 -2.94 0.15
N MET A 26 8.33 -2.12 0.97
CA MET A 26 8.62 -0.69 1.07
C MET A 26 10.03 -0.40 1.61
N LEU A 27 10.49 -1.19 2.60
CA LEU A 27 11.86 -1.05 3.12
C LEU A 27 12.90 -1.33 2.02
N LEU A 28 12.69 -2.36 1.20
CA LEU A 28 13.57 -2.67 0.08
C LEU A 28 13.59 -1.54 -0.96
N ASP A 29 12.44 -0.93 -1.26
CA ASP A 29 12.34 0.25 -2.13
C ASP A 29 13.16 1.43 -1.59
N HIS A 30 13.00 1.73 -0.31
CA HIS A 30 13.72 2.84 0.33
C HIS A 30 15.23 2.60 0.39
N ILE A 31 15.67 1.37 0.64
CA ILE A 31 17.09 0.99 0.57
C ILE A 31 17.63 1.19 -0.85
N GLY A 32 16.90 0.70 -1.87
CA GLY A 32 17.26 0.88 -3.28
C GLY A 32 17.38 2.36 -3.64
N ALA A 33 16.35 3.15 -3.33
CA ALA A 33 16.29 4.56 -3.71
C ALA A 33 17.26 5.46 -2.92
N SER A 34 17.40 5.27 -1.61
CA SER A 34 18.20 6.18 -0.77
C SER A 34 19.67 5.81 -0.70
N LEU A 35 19.99 4.52 -0.53
CA LEU A 35 21.37 4.09 -0.31
C LEU A 35 22.10 3.74 -1.60
N LEU A 36 21.41 3.15 -2.59
CA LEU A 36 22.04 2.68 -3.82
C LEU A 36 21.96 3.74 -4.93
N GLU A 37 20.80 4.31 -5.20
CA GLU A 37 20.61 5.29 -6.27
C GLU A 37 21.21 6.67 -5.93
N ASN A 38 20.92 7.19 -4.73
CA ASN A 38 21.35 8.53 -4.29
C ASN A 38 22.53 8.54 -3.34
N GLY A 39 23.00 7.38 -2.86
CA GLY A 39 23.97 7.29 -1.77
C GLY A 39 25.37 6.87 -2.17
N LEU A 40 26.04 6.27 -1.19
CA LEU A 40 27.46 5.94 -1.17
C LEU A 40 27.89 4.84 -2.15
N PHE A 41 26.95 4.12 -2.73
CA PHE A 41 27.21 2.98 -3.59
C PHE A 41 26.62 3.19 -4.99
N LYS A 42 27.20 4.10 -5.77
CA LYS A 42 26.97 4.11 -7.23
C LYS A 42 27.54 2.80 -7.78
N GLN A 43 26.68 1.82 -7.92
CA GLN A 43 27.07 0.52 -8.42
C GLN A 43 27.17 0.55 -9.95
N GLU A 44 28.30 0.10 -10.47
CA GLU A 44 28.41 -0.34 -11.86
C GLU A 44 27.46 -1.54 -12.05
N SER A 45 26.83 -1.62 -13.23
CA SER A 45 25.85 -2.66 -13.54
C SER A 45 26.34 -4.06 -13.19
N PHE A 46 25.68 -4.71 -12.25
CA PHE A 46 26.06 -6.02 -11.73
C PHE A 46 25.64 -7.18 -12.65
N TRP A 47 24.67 -6.94 -13.55
CA TRP A 47 24.10 -7.98 -14.41
C TRP A 47 24.35 -7.72 -15.91
N PRO A 48 24.47 -8.81 -16.72
CA PRO A 48 24.44 -8.69 -18.18
C PRO A 48 23.12 -8.06 -18.62
N GLY A 49 23.19 -6.92 -19.31
CA GLY A 49 22.01 -6.14 -19.73
C GLY A 49 21.82 -4.80 -19.03
N GLY A 50 22.76 -4.38 -18.15
CA GLY A 50 22.72 -3.06 -17.51
C GLY A 50 21.76 -2.93 -16.33
N VAL A 51 21.14 -4.02 -15.87
CA VAL A 51 20.25 -4.03 -14.69
C VAL A 51 21.07 -3.83 -13.42
N GLN A 52 20.69 -2.86 -12.61
CA GLN A 52 21.34 -2.54 -11.34
C GLN A 52 20.57 -3.20 -10.17
N LEU A 53 21.22 -3.36 -9.03
CA LEU A 53 20.60 -3.94 -7.84
C LEU A 53 19.46 -3.07 -7.32
N ASP A 54 19.59 -1.74 -7.41
CA ASP A 54 18.57 -0.79 -7.05
C ASP A 54 17.29 -0.96 -7.90
N ASP A 55 17.41 -1.21 -9.22
CA ASP A 55 16.25 -1.50 -10.09
C ASP A 55 15.43 -2.69 -9.57
N VAL A 56 16.12 -3.77 -9.14
CA VAL A 56 15.47 -4.98 -8.62
C VAL A 56 14.78 -4.68 -7.28
N LEU A 57 15.45 -3.97 -6.37
CA LEU A 57 14.88 -3.61 -5.07
C LEU A 57 13.69 -2.68 -5.22
N ARG A 58 13.78 -1.71 -6.12
CA ARG A 58 12.67 -0.79 -6.45
C ARG A 58 11.49 -1.50 -7.11
N LEU A 59 11.76 -2.46 -8.00
CA LEU A 59 10.71 -3.27 -8.59
C LEU A 59 9.96 -4.09 -7.52
N ALA A 60 10.71 -4.72 -6.61
CA ALA A 60 10.12 -5.41 -5.46
C ALA A 60 9.34 -4.45 -4.56
N GLY A 61 9.85 -3.23 -4.36
CA GLY A 61 9.21 -2.17 -3.57
C GLY A 61 7.88 -1.70 -4.12
N ARG A 62 7.72 -1.67 -5.44
CA ARG A 62 6.46 -1.27 -6.11
C ARG A 62 5.26 -2.15 -5.73
N LEU A 63 5.49 -3.37 -5.26
CA LEU A 63 4.42 -4.23 -4.75
C LEU A 63 3.79 -3.72 -3.45
N ALA A 64 4.51 -2.90 -2.68
CA ALA A 64 4.01 -2.36 -1.42
C ALA A 64 2.75 -1.50 -1.62
N PHE A 65 2.75 -0.62 -2.63
CA PHE A 65 1.66 0.33 -2.84
C PHE A 65 0.30 -0.33 -3.10
N PRO A 66 0.15 -1.27 -4.06
CA PRO A 66 -1.13 -1.96 -4.25
C PRO A 66 -1.58 -2.76 -3.03
N ILE A 67 -0.65 -3.34 -2.25
CA ILE A 67 -1.00 -4.02 -1.00
C ILE A 67 -1.53 -3.01 0.03
N TYR A 68 -0.91 -1.83 0.16
CA TYR A 68 -1.41 -0.78 1.06
C TYR A 68 -2.77 -0.25 0.61
N CYS A 69 -3.01 -0.07 -0.70
CA CYS A 69 -4.31 0.31 -1.23
C CYS A 69 -5.39 -0.73 -0.87
N PHE A 70 -5.08 -2.02 -1.04
CA PHE A 70 -5.98 -3.10 -0.62
C PHE A 70 -6.29 -3.04 0.89
N LEU A 71 -5.24 -2.95 1.72
CA LEU A 71 -5.40 -2.86 3.18
C LEU A 71 -6.15 -1.59 3.63
N LEU A 72 -6.03 -0.49 2.88
CA LEU A 72 -6.76 0.75 3.12
C LEU A 72 -8.25 0.55 2.92
N VAL A 73 -8.62 -0.08 1.80
CA VAL A 73 -10.04 -0.39 1.49
C VAL A 73 -10.61 -1.36 2.52
N GLU A 74 -9.88 -2.42 2.84
CA GLU A 74 -10.25 -3.40 3.86
C GLU A 74 -10.47 -2.71 5.22
N GLY A 75 -9.54 -1.84 5.61
CA GLY A 75 -9.65 -1.02 6.81
C GLY A 75 -10.86 -0.07 6.78
N PHE A 76 -11.15 0.55 5.63
CA PHE A 76 -12.31 1.43 5.46
C PHE A 76 -13.63 0.67 5.63
N LEU A 77 -13.74 -0.51 5.05
CA LEU A 77 -14.97 -1.32 5.11
C LEU A 77 -15.25 -1.89 6.52
N HIS A 78 -14.21 -2.15 7.31
CA HIS A 78 -14.33 -2.76 8.63
C HIS A 78 -14.22 -1.76 9.79
N THR A 79 -13.94 -0.48 9.53
CA THR A 79 -13.80 0.50 10.60
C THR A 79 -15.16 1.00 11.11
N HIS A 80 -15.36 1.00 12.42
CA HIS A 80 -16.53 1.61 13.06
C HIS A 80 -16.36 3.13 13.25
N ASP A 81 -15.12 3.60 13.38
CA ASP A 81 -14.81 5.01 13.65
C ASP A 81 -13.85 5.55 12.58
N PHE A 82 -14.45 6.07 11.52
CA PHE A 82 -13.72 6.68 10.42
C PHE A 82 -12.79 7.82 10.87
N LYS A 83 -13.25 8.66 11.81
CA LYS A 83 -12.45 9.81 12.28
C LYS A 83 -11.15 9.36 12.94
N LYS A 84 -11.23 8.35 13.81
CA LYS A 84 -10.02 7.78 14.44
C LYS A 84 -9.10 7.14 13.42
N TYR A 85 -9.65 6.47 12.41
CA TYR A 85 -8.86 5.87 11.35
C TYR A 85 -8.11 6.94 10.55
N ALA A 86 -8.81 7.99 10.08
CA ALA A 86 -8.22 9.11 9.35
C ALA A 86 -7.17 9.87 10.20
N LEU A 87 -7.45 10.13 11.49
CA LEU A 87 -6.50 10.78 12.39
C LEU A 87 -5.23 9.96 12.63
N ARG A 88 -5.34 8.64 12.76
CA ARG A 88 -4.16 7.77 12.84
C ARG A 88 -3.33 7.83 11.56
N MET A 89 -3.99 7.78 10.41
CA MET A 89 -3.33 7.88 9.10
C MET A 89 -2.60 9.23 8.97
N LEU A 90 -3.26 10.33 9.33
CA LEU A 90 -2.66 11.67 9.33
C LEU A 90 -1.47 11.75 10.29
N GLY A 91 -1.61 11.22 11.50
CA GLY A 91 -0.51 11.17 12.47
C GLY A 91 0.71 10.43 11.93
N PHE A 92 0.50 9.26 11.31
CA PHE A 92 1.58 8.53 10.65
C PHE A 92 2.16 9.28 9.46
N ALA A 93 1.33 9.97 8.64
CA ALA A 93 1.81 10.79 7.54
C ALA A 93 2.78 11.88 8.05
N LEU A 94 2.40 12.61 9.09
CA LEU A 94 3.21 13.70 9.66
C LEU A 94 4.51 13.18 10.31
N ILE A 95 4.43 12.09 11.08
CA ILE A 95 5.61 11.50 11.72
C ILE A 95 6.58 10.93 10.69
N SER A 96 6.06 10.31 9.63
CA SER A 96 6.87 9.68 8.58
C SER A 96 7.48 10.68 7.60
N GLU A 97 6.99 11.91 7.54
CA GLU A 97 7.52 12.95 6.65
C GLU A 97 8.98 13.30 6.99
N TRP A 98 9.28 13.46 8.27
CA TRP A 98 10.61 13.79 8.72
C TRP A 98 11.69 12.80 8.25
N PRO A 99 11.61 11.50 8.59
CA PRO A 99 12.60 10.53 8.12
C PRO A 99 12.59 10.37 6.59
N PHE A 100 11.45 10.56 5.94
CA PHE A 100 11.33 10.52 4.48
C PHE A 100 12.13 11.66 3.83
N ASP A 101 11.92 12.89 4.25
CA ASP A 101 12.62 14.06 3.73
C ASP A 101 14.15 13.98 3.93
N TRP A 102 14.56 13.53 5.12
CA TRP A 102 15.99 13.35 5.40
C TRP A 102 16.63 12.23 4.57
N ALA A 103 15.91 11.14 4.31
CA ALA A 103 16.43 10.02 3.52
C ALA A 103 16.59 10.35 2.04
N PHE A 104 15.72 11.20 1.48
CA PHE A 104 15.67 11.45 0.04
C PHE A 104 16.17 12.85 -0.37
N PHE A 105 16.02 13.85 0.49
CA PHE A 105 16.29 15.25 0.14
C PHE A 105 17.32 15.94 1.05
N SER A 106 17.86 15.23 2.03
CA SER A 106 18.84 15.77 3.03
C SER A 106 18.32 17.00 3.80
N GLY A 107 17.00 17.17 3.90
CA GLY A 107 16.34 18.26 4.60
C GLY A 107 14.87 18.37 4.25
N VAL A 108 14.12 19.27 4.91
CA VAL A 108 12.69 19.45 4.70
C VAL A 108 12.40 19.86 3.25
N TYR A 109 11.59 19.07 2.54
CA TYR A 109 11.25 19.30 1.14
C TYR A 109 9.73 19.21 0.91
N TRP A 110 9.11 20.32 0.51
CA TRP A 110 7.67 20.42 0.32
C TRP A 110 7.17 19.92 -1.04
N GLY A 111 8.07 19.59 -1.96
CA GLY A 111 7.73 19.19 -3.33
C GLY A 111 7.24 17.75 -3.46
N HIS A 112 7.59 16.88 -2.54
CA HIS A 112 7.15 15.49 -2.48
C HIS A 112 6.79 15.11 -1.05
N GLN A 113 5.65 14.45 -0.87
CA GLN A 113 5.20 13.93 0.40
C GLN A 113 5.27 12.40 0.40
N ASN A 114 5.38 11.83 1.60
CA ASN A 114 5.38 10.38 1.75
C ASN A 114 4.03 9.74 1.34
N VAL A 115 4.04 8.43 1.13
CA VAL A 115 2.89 7.65 0.62
C VAL A 115 1.66 7.72 1.53
N TYR A 116 1.81 8.00 2.83
CA TYR A 116 0.67 8.09 3.75
C TYR A 116 -0.27 9.26 3.43
N PHE A 117 0.24 10.37 2.90
CA PHE A 117 -0.63 11.46 2.43
C PHE A 117 -1.50 11.01 1.25
N THR A 118 -0.92 10.28 0.29
CA THR A 118 -1.67 9.71 -0.83
C THR A 118 -2.75 8.74 -0.35
N LEU A 119 -2.41 7.86 0.60
CA LEU A 119 -3.36 6.92 1.19
C LEU A 119 -4.46 7.65 1.99
N LEU A 120 -4.12 8.73 2.71
CA LEU A 120 -5.09 9.56 3.41
C LEU A 120 -6.07 10.23 2.46
N LEU A 121 -5.58 10.81 1.35
CA LEU A 121 -6.44 11.39 0.32
C LEU A 121 -7.36 10.34 -0.29
N GLY A 122 -6.85 9.15 -0.58
CA GLY A 122 -7.66 8.02 -1.04
C GLY A 122 -8.74 7.62 -0.04
N LEU A 123 -8.41 7.59 1.26
CA LEU A 123 -9.36 7.30 2.34
C LEU A 123 -10.48 8.36 2.41
N LEU A 124 -10.12 9.64 2.31
CA LEU A 124 -11.08 10.75 2.30
C LEU A 124 -11.97 10.72 1.06
N ALA A 125 -11.41 10.42 -0.11
CA ALA A 125 -12.16 10.27 -1.36
C ALA A 125 -13.16 9.11 -1.26
N MET A 126 -12.77 7.96 -0.72
CA MET A 126 -13.68 6.83 -0.48
C MET A 126 -14.83 7.24 0.44
N LYS A 127 -14.54 8.00 1.50
CA LYS A 127 -15.58 8.49 2.43
C LYS A 127 -16.51 9.49 1.75
N ALA A 128 -16.00 10.39 0.94
CA ALA A 128 -16.82 11.34 0.17
C ALA A 128 -17.75 10.58 -0.79
N LEU A 129 -17.23 9.65 -1.57
CA LEU A 129 -18.03 8.81 -2.46
C LEU A 129 -19.08 7.99 -1.71
N ASP A 130 -18.76 7.47 -0.53
CA ASP A 130 -19.70 6.75 0.31
C ASP A 130 -20.83 7.64 0.86
N THR A 131 -20.54 8.92 1.12
CA THR A 131 -21.49 9.89 1.66
C THR A 131 -22.43 10.45 0.58
N TYR A 132 -21.91 10.69 -0.64
CA TYR A 132 -22.68 11.28 -1.74
C TYR A 132 -23.40 10.22 -2.62
N ARG A 133 -23.76 9.08 -2.04
CA ARG A 133 -24.56 8.06 -2.73
C ARG A 133 -25.94 8.60 -3.10
N THR A 134 -26.32 8.43 -4.37
CA THR A 134 -27.73 8.52 -4.79
C THR A 134 -28.50 7.32 -4.27
N PRO A 135 -29.79 7.51 -3.86
CA PRO A 135 -30.63 6.43 -3.33
C PRO A 135 -30.81 5.23 -4.25
N GLU A 136 -30.58 5.39 -5.55
CA GLU A 136 -30.76 4.37 -6.60
C GLU A 136 -29.47 3.66 -7.02
N GLY A 137 -28.32 4.07 -6.52
CA GLY A 137 -27.03 3.51 -6.94
C GLY A 137 -26.56 2.37 -6.05
N VAL A 138 -26.33 1.19 -6.66
CA VAL A 138 -25.44 0.18 -6.09
C VAL A 138 -24.15 0.88 -5.70
N PRO A 139 -23.72 0.77 -4.46
CA PRO A 139 -22.51 1.43 -4.02
C PRO A 139 -21.33 0.98 -4.89
N VAL A 140 -20.78 1.90 -5.67
CA VAL A 140 -19.69 1.64 -6.61
C VAL A 140 -18.56 0.85 -5.95
N LEU A 141 -18.21 1.21 -4.70
CA LEU A 141 -17.22 0.47 -3.92
C LEU A 141 -17.69 -0.95 -3.53
N LYS A 142 -18.94 -1.13 -3.08
CA LYS A 142 -19.48 -2.47 -2.80
C LYS A 142 -19.68 -3.30 -4.05
N GLY A 143 -19.97 -2.68 -5.20
CA GLY A 143 -20.06 -3.37 -6.49
C GLY A 143 -18.70 -3.88 -6.95
N ILE A 144 -17.68 -3.04 -6.94
CA ILE A 144 -16.33 -3.40 -7.39
C ILE A 144 -15.69 -4.43 -6.45
N PHE A 145 -15.79 -4.25 -5.13
CA PHE A 145 -15.11 -5.11 -4.15
C PHE A 145 -15.98 -6.25 -3.63
N GLY A 146 -17.31 -6.16 -3.74
CA GLY A 146 -18.22 -7.27 -3.43
C GLY A 146 -18.12 -8.41 -4.43
N GLU A 147 -17.73 -8.13 -5.66
CA GLU A 147 -17.43 -9.17 -6.66
C GLU A 147 -16.07 -9.83 -6.41
N ILE A 148 -15.06 -9.05 -6.00
CA ILE A 148 -13.74 -9.58 -5.63
C ILE A 148 -13.84 -10.48 -4.38
N GLY A 149 -14.65 -10.10 -3.38
CA GLY A 149 -14.88 -10.90 -2.18
C GLY A 149 -15.69 -12.18 -2.43
N ARG A 150 -16.59 -12.21 -3.42
CA ARG A 150 -17.35 -13.41 -3.80
C ARG A 150 -16.56 -14.41 -4.64
N ALA A 151 -15.48 -13.99 -5.25
CA ALA A 151 -14.59 -14.89 -5.99
C ALA A 151 -13.68 -15.73 -5.07
N HIS A 152 -13.74 -15.50 -3.75
CA HIS A 152 -12.93 -16.19 -2.75
C HIS A 152 -13.74 -17.00 -1.71
N VAL A 153 -15.03 -17.27 -1.98
CA VAL A 153 -15.84 -18.20 -1.15
C VAL A 153 -16.07 -19.50 -1.88
#